data_eeca07e64007e4ee753b2046f8b5f35c
#
_entry.id   eeca07e64007e4ee753b2046f8b5f35c
#
_cell.length_a   1.000
_cell.length_b   1.000
_cell.length_c   1.000
_cell.angle_alpha   90.00
_cell.angle_beta   90.00
_cell.angle_gamma   90.00
#
_symmetry.space_group_name_H-M   'P 1'
#
loop_
_entity.id
_entity.type
_entity.pdbx_description
1 polymer ?
#
loop_
_entity_poly.entity_id
_entity_poly.type
_entity_poly.pdbx_seq_one_letter_code
_entity_poly.pdbx_strand_id
1 'polypeptide(L)'
;MPDRFRSIVRGDRMPVDPAEQIRLGRSLVTVSKLSLGGGPFGRALDPDREGTVEAIVQRAWEIGVRHFDTAPLYGLGLSERRVGRALSSFKPEDRVIATKVGRLLRPPSGPDTQPVFDYSFDGIMKSLDESLARMRVVKVDILHLHDPDDHWDEASGDGYMALDVLRTSGVVKAIGAGMNQSEMLARFARETHLDCFLVAGRYTLLDQSALAELMPLCSERDIGVIIGGVYNSGILAGPVEGAHFNYRPASAEWLAKAQRLEAVCARHETPLKAAAIQFPFAHPAVATVLSGVRSVGELDENARMMAFDVPADLWRAIRTDGLVPESCPLPGGH
;
A
#
# COMPACT_ATOMS: atom_id res chain seq x y z
N MET A 1 31.33 -40.94 -17.13
CA MET A 1 31.85 -39.88 -16.26
C MET A 1 30.77 -38.83 -16.14
N PRO A 2 29.98 -38.77 -15.06
CA PRO A 2 28.96 -37.73 -14.92
C PRO A 2 29.58 -36.47 -14.31
N ASP A 3 29.25 -35.38 -14.95
CA ASP A 3 29.69 -34.01 -14.71
C ASP A 3 29.16 -33.52 -13.35
N ARG A 4 30.09 -33.11 -12.51
CA ARG A 4 29.81 -32.54 -11.18
C ARG A 4 29.45 -31.06 -11.33
N PHE A 5 28.18 -30.75 -11.56
CA PHE A 5 27.69 -29.42 -11.25
C PHE A 5 27.60 -29.28 -9.72
N ARG A 6 28.64 -28.76 -9.11
CA ARG A 6 28.59 -28.21 -7.77
C ARG A 6 27.64 -27.01 -7.82
N SER A 7 26.44 -27.19 -7.27
CA SER A 7 25.58 -26.10 -6.83
C SER A 7 26.37 -25.29 -5.79
N ILE A 8 26.86 -24.14 -6.19
CA ILE A 8 27.31 -23.12 -5.25
C ILE A 8 26.01 -22.68 -4.54
N VAL A 9 25.86 -23.11 -3.28
CA VAL A 9 24.87 -22.56 -2.35
C VAL A 9 25.25 -21.08 -2.16
N ARG A 10 24.62 -20.20 -2.95
CA ARG A 10 24.67 -18.74 -2.73
C ARG A 10 23.81 -18.51 -1.50
N GLY A 11 24.46 -18.19 -0.37
CA GLY A 11 23.79 -17.90 0.88
C GLY A 11 22.75 -16.78 0.75
N ASP A 12 21.63 -16.95 1.43
CA ASP A 12 20.62 -16.00 1.92
C ASP A 12 20.13 -14.88 0.97
N ARG A 13 19.85 -15.23 -0.30
CA ARG A 13 19.20 -14.34 -1.24
C ARG A 13 17.82 -14.90 -1.56
N MET A 14 16.78 -14.24 -1.07
CA MET A 14 15.41 -14.60 -1.42
C MET A 14 14.72 -13.40 -2.05
N PRO A 15 14.55 -13.39 -3.38
CA PRO A 15 13.71 -12.39 -4.04
C PRO A 15 12.29 -12.47 -3.45
N VAL A 16 11.62 -11.32 -3.36
CA VAL A 16 10.24 -11.28 -2.88
C VAL A 16 9.31 -11.72 -4.00
N ASP A 17 8.60 -12.84 -3.81
CA ASP A 17 7.58 -13.27 -4.76
C ASP A 17 6.36 -12.33 -4.68
N PRO A 18 6.01 -11.59 -5.74
CA PRO A 18 4.86 -10.68 -5.73
C PRO A 18 3.52 -11.40 -5.52
N ALA A 19 3.43 -12.69 -5.88
CA ALA A 19 2.22 -13.50 -5.77
C ALA A 19 2.06 -14.21 -4.43
N GLU A 20 3.11 -14.24 -3.61
CA GLU A 20 3.06 -14.90 -2.29
C GLU A 20 1.94 -14.32 -1.44
N GLN A 21 1.13 -15.22 -0.87
CA GLN A 21 -0.03 -14.84 -0.07
C GLN A 21 0.34 -14.77 1.41
N ILE A 22 0.10 -13.62 2.03
CA ILE A 22 0.40 -13.36 3.43
C ILE A 22 -0.88 -12.96 4.16
N ARG A 23 -1.05 -13.49 5.36
CA ARG A 23 -2.13 -13.08 6.26
C ARG A 23 -1.93 -11.63 6.68
N LEU A 24 -2.98 -10.83 6.62
CA LEU A 24 -2.98 -9.42 7.02
C LEU A 24 -3.18 -9.30 8.54
N GLY A 25 -2.09 -9.33 9.29
CA GLY A 25 -2.10 -9.31 10.76
C GLY A 25 -3.02 -10.38 11.35
N ARG A 26 -3.74 -10.02 12.41
CA ARG A 26 -4.71 -10.91 13.07
C ARG A 26 -6.00 -11.16 12.28
N SER A 27 -6.24 -10.45 11.18
CA SER A 27 -7.47 -10.58 10.39
C SER A 27 -7.60 -11.95 9.70
N LEU A 28 -8.79 -12.23 9.16
CA LEU A 28 -9.04 -13.42 8.34
C LEU A 28 -8.73 -13.18 6.85
N VAL A 29 -8.10 -12.04 6.51
CA VAL A 29 -7.78 -11.68 5.14
C VAL A 29 -6.36 -12.11 4.80
N THR A 30 -6.20 -12.71 3.63
CA THR A 30 -4.90 -13.01 3.03
C THR A 30 -4.71 -12.11 1.81
N VAL A 31 -3.56 -11.45 1.71
CA VAL A 31 -3.23 -10.54 0.60
C VAL A 31 -1.97 -11.01 -0.12
N SER A 32 -1.85 -10.69 -1.41
CA SER A 32 -0.59 -10.89 -2.13
C SER A 32 0.46 -9.87 -1.68
N LYS A 33 1.75 -10.23 -1.67
CA LYS A 33 2.84 -9.30 -1.31
C LYS A 33 2.87 -8.06 -2.20
N LEU A 34 2.52 -8.19 -3.49
CA LEU A 34 2.21 -7.04 -4.34
C LEU A 34 0.69 -6.84 -4.38
N SER A 35 0.24 -5.64 -4.09
CA SER A 35 -1.16 -5.24 -4.17
C SER A 35 -1.34 -4.06 -5.12
N LEU A 36 -2.52 -3.94 -5.71
CA LEU A 36 -2.81 -2.91 -6.71
C LEU A 36 -3.63 -1.77 -6.10
N GLY A 37 -3.03 -0.56 -6.08
CA GLY A 37 -3.66 0.67 -5.59
C GLY A 37 -4.39 1.44 -6.69
N GLY A 38 -5.67 1.73 -6.46
CA GLY A 38 -6.56 2.42 -7.39
C GLY A 38 -6.43 3.95 -7.43
N GLY A 39 -5.51 4.56 -6.66
CA GLY A 39 -5.33 6.02 -6.67
C GLY A 39 -5.13 6.60 -8.08
N PRO A 40 -4.25 6.06 -8.93
CA PRO A 40 -4.09 6.52 -10.31
C PRO A 40 -5.34 6.33 -11.18
N PHE A 41 -6.21 5.39 -10.86
CA PHE A 41 -7.43 5.11 -11.64
C PHE A 41 -8.53 6.16 -11.43
N GLY A 42 -8.41 7.00 -10.40
CA GLY A 42 -9.30 8.12 -10.13
C GLY A 42 -9.02 9.38 -10.94
N ARG A 43 -7.94 9.44 -11.70
CA ARG A 43 -7.67 10.64 -12.51
C ARG A 43 -8.61 10.70 -13.69
N ALA A 44 -9.09 11.93 -14.02
CA ALA A 44 -9.79 12.18 -15.26
C ALA A 44 -8.84 11.82 -16.39
N LEU A 45 -9.12 10.76 -17.08
CA LEU A 45 -8.27 10.16 -18.09
C LEU A 45 -8.97 10.30 -19.42
N ASP A 46 -8.16 10.43 -20.46
CA ASP A 46 -8.48 10.19 -21.84
C ASP A 46 -9.50 9.02 -21.95
N PRO A 47 -10.59 9.11 -22.74
CA PRO A 47 -11.56 8.05 -22.92
C PRO A 47 -10.95 6.66 -23.17
N ASP A 48 -9.79 6.61 -23.80
CA ASP A 48 -9.04 5.38 -24.09
C ASP A 48 -8.45 4.69 -22.83
N ARG A 49 -8.47 5.34 -21.67
CA ARG A 49 -7.89 4.77 -20.44
C ARG A 49 -8.81 3.87 -19.63
N GLU A 50 -10.07 3.74 -19.98
CA GLU A 50 -10.94 2.75 -19.34
C GLU A 50 -10.49 1.33 -19.68
N GLY A 51 -10.14 1.06 -20.95
CA GLY A 51 -9.51 -0.19 -21.36
C GLY A 51 -8.14 -0.42 -20.70
N THR A 52 -7.41 0.65 -20.39
CA THR A 52 -6.10 0.54 -19.69
C THR A 52 -6.24 0.02 -18.25
N VAL A 53 -7.27 0.46 -17.50
CA VAL A 53 -7.49 -0.04 -16.13
C VAL A 53 -7.85 -1.52 -16.14
N GLU A 54 -8.71 -1.94 -17.03
CA GLU A 54 -9.07 -3.36 -17.19
C GLU A 54 -7.85 -4.21 -17.58
N ALA A 55 -7.00 -3.73 -18.50
CA ALA A 55 -5.77 -4.42 -18.88
C ALA A 55 -4.78 -4.52 -17.70
N ILE A 56 -4.64 -3.46 -16.89
CA ILE A 56 -3.80 -3.47 -15.70
C ILE A 56 -4.32 -4.49 -14.66
N VAL A 57 -5.63 -4.50 -14.40
CA VAL A 57 -6.25 -5.43 -13.44
C VAL A 57 -6.14 -6.87 -13.94
N GLN A 58 -6.38 -7.11 -15.23
CA GLN A 58 -6.20 -8.42 -15.85
C GLN A 58 -4.74 -8.89 -15.70
N ARG A 59 -3.78 -8.03 -16.01
CA ARG A 59 -2.37 -8.37 -15.87
C ARG A 59 -1.97 -8.60 -14.41
N ALA A 60 -2.49 -7.78 -13.47
CA ALA A 60 -2.28 -7.98 -12.04
C ALA A 60 -2.77 -9.38 -11.59
N TRP A 61 -3.94 -9.78 -12.08
CA TRP A 61 -4.48 -11.12 -11.83
C TRP A 61 -3.58 -12.24 -12.35
N GLU A 62 -3.08 -12.10 -13.57
CA GLU A 62 -2.18 -13.08 -14.21
C GLU A 62 -0.87 -13.29 -13.44
N ILE A 63 -0.31 -12.23 -12.86
CA ILE A 63 0.90 -12.30 -12.04
C ILE A 63 0.66 -12.64 -10.57
N GLY A 64 -0.59 -13.01 -10.21
CA GLY A 64 -0.94 -13.48 -8.87
C GLY A 64 -1.36 -12.41 -7.86
N VAL A 65 -1.51 -11.13 -8.25
CA VAL A 65 -2.09 -10.10 -7.38
C VAL A 65 -3.55 -10.43 -7.09
N ARG A 66 -3.92 -10.38 -5.81
CA ARG A 66 -5.28 -10.69 -5.35
C ARG A 66 -5.91 -9.59 -4.50
N HIS A 67 -5.14 -8.60 -4.05
CA HIS A 67 -5.61 -7.46 -3.28
C HIS A 67 -5.64 -6.18 -4.13
N PHE A 68 -6.83 -5.54 -4.15
CA PHE A 68 -7.16 -4.33 -4.91
C PHE A 68 -7.74 -3.28 -3.98
N ASP A 69 -7.06 -2.13 -3.84
CA ASP A 69 -7.47 -1.04 -2.97
C ASP A 69 -7.99 0.15 -3.77
N THR A 70 -9.06 0.76 -3.30
CA THR A 70 -9.62 1.98 -3.87
C THR A 70 -10.15 2.94 -2.79
N ALA A 71 -10.82 4.01 -3.17
CA ALA A 71 -11.49 4.95 -2.25
C ALA A 71 -12.51 5.83 -2.99
N PRO A 72 -13.55 6.34 -2.28
CA PRO A 72 -14.45 7.36 -2.82
C PRO A 72 -13.74 8.61 -3.32
N LEU A 73 -12.72 9.07 -2.59
CA LEU A 73 -11.95 10.27 -2.94
C LEU A 73 -11.21 10.13 -4.29
N TYR A 74 -10.85 8.92 -4.72
CA TYR A 74 -10.04 8.72 -5.91
C TYR A 74 -10.84 9.01 -7.20
N GLY A 75 -10.70 10.25 -7.69
CA GLY A 75 -11.44 10.76 -8.82
C GLY A 75 -12.94 10.84 -8.56
N LEU A 76 -13.34 11.16 -7.31
CA LEU A 76 -14.74 11.32 -6.91
C LEU A 76 -15.58 10.10 -7.31
N GLY A 77 -15.13 8.92 -6.88
CA GLY A 77 -15.78 7.63 -7.13
C GLY A 77 -15.44 6.98 -8.49
N LEU A 78 -14.64 7.62 -9.34
CA LEU A 78 -14.26 7.06 -10.63
C LEU A 78 -13.41 5.79 -10.49
N SER A 79 -12.44 5.79 -9.56
CA SER A 79 -11.62 4.62 -9.28
C SER A 79 -12.46 3.43 -8.83
N GLU A 80 -13.42 3.62 -7.92
CA GLU A 80 -14.31 2.55 -7.47
C GLU A 80 -15.13 1.96 -8.63
N ARG A 81 -15.69 2.80 -9.49
CA ARG A 81 -16.43 2.33 -10.68
C ARG A 81 -15.54 1.50 -11.63
N ARG A 82 -14.30 1.94 -11.86
CA ARG A 82 -13.33 1.26 -12.74
C ARG A 82 -12.85 -0.06 -12.14
N VAL A 83 -12.47 -0.05 -10.86
CA VAL A 83 -12.03 -1.26 -10.15
C VAL A 83 -13.16 -2.29 -10.11
N GLY A 84 -14.39 -1.89 -9.74
CA GLY A 84 -15.53 -2.78 -9.70
C GLY A 84 -15.85 -3.39 -11.07
N ARG A 85 -15.80 -2.59 -12.15
CA ARG A 85 -16.00 -3.09 -13.53
C ARG A 85 -14.88 -4.06 -13.94
N ALA A 86 -13.63 -3.71 -13.71
CA ALA A 86 -12.49 -4.55 -14.08
C ALA A 86 -12.48 -5.89 -13.33
N LEU A 87 -12.92 -5.88 -12.05
CA LEU A 87 -12.99 -7.10 -11.23
C LEU A 87 -14.25 -7.94 -11.47
N SER A 88 -15.22 -7.49 -12.25
CA SER A 88 -16.51 -8.20 -12.45
C SER A 88 -16.37 -9.59 -13.10
N SER A 89 -15.29 -9.83 -13.85
CA SER A 89 -15.01 -11.12 -14.49
C SER A 89 -14.36 -12.16 -13.56
N PHE A 90 -13.91 -11.74 -12.36
CA PHE A 90 -13.24 -12.62 -11.40
C PHE A 90 -14.19 -12.99 -10.26
N LYS A 91 -14.05 -14.22 -9.74
CA LYS A 91 -14.89 -14.71 -8.64
C LYS A 91 -14.63 -13.91 -7.36
N PRO A 92 -15.68 -13.55 -6.60
CA PRO A 92 -15.55 -12.79 -5.36
C PRO A 92 -14.67 -13.47 -4.29
N GLU A 93 -14.66 -14.79 -4.23
CA GLU A 93 -13.87 -15.60 -3.28
C GLU A 93 -12.38 -15.62 -3.58
N ASP A 94 -11.99 -15.35 -4.82
CA ASP A 94 -10.60 -15.40 -5.27
C ASP A 94 -9.90 -14.04 -5.21
N ARG A 95 -10.59 -12.98 -4.75
CA ARG A 95 -10.07 -11.61 -4.71
C ARG A 95 -10.34 -10.95 -3.37
N VAL A 96 -9.52 -9.97 -3.02
CA VAL A 96 -9.69 -9.08 -1.87
C VAL A 96 -9.89 -7.67 -2.38
N ILE A 97 -10.99 -7.04 -1.97
CA ILE A 97 -11.28 -5.64 -2.28
C ILE A 97 -11.21 -4.83 -0.99
N ALA A 98 -10.41 -3.77 -1.01
CA ALA A 98 -10.38 -2.75 0.01
C ALA A 98 -10.96 -1.43 -0.50
N THR A 99 -11.77 -0.76 0.32
CA THR A 99 -12.14 0.64 0.11
C THR A 99 -12.08 1.43 1.41
N LYS A 100 -12.40 2.71 1.36
CA LYS A 100 -12.25 3.61 2.48
C LYS A 100 -13.55 4.37 2.75
N VAL A 101 -13.76 4.79 4.00
CA VAL A 101 -14.96 5.50 4.48
C VAL A 101 -14.58 6.75 5.28
N GLY A 102 -15.57 7.58 5.58
CA GLY A 102 -15.38 8.83 6.32
C GLY A 102 -15.18 10.06 5.43
N ARG A 103 -14.99 9.87 4.12
CA ARG A 103 -14.98 10.94 3.11
C ARG A 103 -16.08 10.69 2.09
N LEU A 104 -17.27 11.22 2.37
CA LEU A 104 -18.44 11.08 1.51
C LEU A 104 -18.35 12.03 0.31
N LEU A 105 -19.05 11.70 -0.75
CA LEU A 105 -19.18 12.57 -1.92
C LEU A 105 -20.52 13.31 -1.87
N ARG A 106 -20.50 14.65 -1.95
CA ARG A 106 -21.72 15.46 -1.90
C ARG A 106 -21.72 16.57 -2.97
N PRO A 107 -22.73 16.62 -3.83
CA PRO A 107 -23.71 15.55 -4.09
C PRO A 107 -23.01 14.23 -4.47
N PRO A 108 -23.66 13.07 -4.38
CA PRO A 108 -23.01 11.78 -4.63
C PRO A 108 -22.51 11.56 -6.06
N SER A 109 -22.94 12.40 -6.98
CA SER A 109 -22.48 12.43 -8.37
C SER A 109 -22.77 13.79 -9.02
N GLY A 110 -22.05 14.10 -10.10
CA GLY A 110 -22.23 15.32 -10.87
C GLY A 110 -21.02 16.24 -10.84
N PRO A 111 -21.07 17.37 -11.58
CA PRO A 111 -19.94 18.30 -11.72
C PRO A 111 -19.60 19.02 -10.41
N ASP A 112 -20.57 19.20 -9.51
CA ASP A 112 -20.42 19.90 -8.24
C ASP A 112 -20.05 18.98 -7.07
N THR A 113 -19.75 17.69 -7.35
CA THR A 113 -19.36 16.72 -6.35
C THR A 113 -18.09 17.14 -5.62
N GLN A 114 -18.16 17.20 -4.28
CA GLN A 114 -17.03 17.50 -3.39
C GLN A 114 -16.93 16.45 -2.30
N PRO A 115 -15.73 16.16 -1.78
CA PRO A 115 -15.57 15.32 -0.60
C PRO A 115 -16.03 16.09 0.65
N VAL A 116 -16.77 15.40 1.52
CA VAL A 116 -17.20 15.89 2.84
C VAL A 116 -16.78 14.87 3.88
N PHE A 117 -16.15 15.33 4.97
CA PHE A 117 -15.80 14.48 6.10
C PHE A 117 -17.05 14.18 6.94
N ASP A 118 -17.26 12.91 7.24
CA ASP A 118 -18.32 12.44 8.12
C ASP A 118 -17.92 11.06 8.66
N TYR A 119 -17.35 11.05 9.86
CA TYR A 119 -16.92 9.84 10.56
C TYR A 119 -17.95 9.38 11.59
N SER A 120 -19.15 9.98 11.61
CA SER A 120 -20.27 9.48 12.42
C SER A 120 -20.63 8.04 12.04
N PHE A 121 -21.29 7.32 12.92
CA PHE A 121 -21.76 5.96 12.65
C PHE A 121 -22.56 5.88 11.34
N ASP A 122 -23.55 6.76 11.18
CA ASP A 122 -24.40 6.82 9.98
C ASP A 122 -23.61 7.24 8.73
N GLY A 123 -22.63 8.16 8.87
CA GLY A 123 -21.72 8.57 7.81
C GLY A 123 -20.89 7.41 7.28
N ILE A 124 -20.33 6.59 8.15
CA ILE A 124 -19.57 5.39 7.80
C ILE A 124 -20.45 4.38 7.05
N MET A 125 -21.63 4.07 7.59
CA MET A 125 -22.58 3.13 6.96
C MET A 125 -22.98 3.60 5.57
N LYS A 126 -23.33 4.88 5.43
CA LYS A 126 -23.71 5.47 4.15
C LYS A 126 -22.55 5.50 3.16
N SER A 127 -21.33 5.80 3.63
CA SER A 127 -20.13 5.77 2.79
C SER A 127 -19.88 4.39 2.20
N LEU A 128 -20.03 3.33 3.00
CA LEU A 128 -19.91 1.95 2.55
C LEU A 128 -20.97 1.61 1.50
N ASP A 129 -22.25 1.90 1.78
CA ASP A 129 -23.34 1.60 0.84
C ASP A 129 -23.13 2.28 -0.52
N GLU A 130 -22.74 3.55 -0.51
CA GLU A 130 -22.42 4.30 -1.74
C GLU A 130 -21.22 3.71 -2.48
N SER A 131 -20.20 3.22 -1.77
CA SER A 131 -19.04 2.56 -2.36
C SER A 131 -19.41 1.22 -3.02
N LEU A 132 -20.20 0.40 -2.34
CA LEU A 132 -20.71 -0.87 -2.89
C LEU A 132 -21.53 -0.64 -4.17
N ALA A 133 -22.39 0.39 -4.17
CA ALA A 133 -23.18 0.78 -5.34
C ALA A 133 -22.28 1.23 -6.51
N ARG A 134 -21.26 2.07 -6.27
CA ARG A 134 -20.32 2.52 -7.31
C ARG A 134 -19.52 1.37 -7.91
N MET A 135 -19.02 0.46 -7.09
CA MET A 135 -18.26 -0.71 -7.52
C MET A 135 -19.16 -1.83 -8.10
N ARG A 136 -20.48 -1.78 -7.87
CA ARG A 136 -21.44 -2.84 -8.23
C ARG A 136 -21.05 -4.20 -7.62
N VAL A 137 -20.65 -4.19 -6.36
CA VAL A 137 -20.33 -5.39 -5.57
C VAL A 137 -21.24 -5.47 -4.35
N VAL A 138 -21.45 -6.67 -3.84
CA VAL A 138 -22.29 -6.89 -2.65
C VAL A 138 -21.52 -6.76 -1.33
N LYS A 139 -20.17 -6.81 -1.39
CA LYS A 139 -19.30 -6.68 -0.23
C LYS A 139 -17.88 -6.26 -0.62
N VAL A 140 -17.17 -5.74 0.35
CA VAL A 140 -15.72 -5.56 0.36
C VAL A 140 -15.11 -6.38 1.50
N ASP A 141 -13.81 -6.67 1.42
CA ASP A 141 -13.14 -7.50 2.41
C ASP A 141 -12.48 -6.66 3.50
N ILE A 142 -11.91 -5.50 3.12
CA ILE A 142 -11.21 -4.58 4.02
C ILE A 142 -11.85 -3.21 3.94
N LEU A 143 -12.08 -2.57 5.09
CA LEU A 143 -12.64 -1.23 5.19
C LEU A 143 -11.75 -0.34 6.06
N HIS A 144 -11.27 0.78 5.50
CA HIS A 144 -10.40 1.72 6.19
C HIS A 144 -11.09 3.05 6.49
N LEU A 145 -10.87 3.64 7.67
CA LEU A 145 -11.05 5.10 7.87
C LEU A 145 -10.04 5.84 6.99
N HIS A 146 -10.48 6.84 6.24
CA HIS A 146 -9.67 7.53 5.23
C HIS A 146 -9.19 8.88 5.69
N ASP A 147 -7.91 9.00 6.04
CA ASP A 147 -7.25 10.24 6.50
C ASP A 147 -8.09 11.02 7.53
N PRO A 148 -8.32 10.48 8.74
CA PRO A 148 -9.10 11.15 9.78
C PRO A 148 -8.28 12.19 10.56
N ASP A 149 -7.29 12.83 9.94
CA ASP A 149 -6.25 13.68 10.57
C ASP A 149 -6.77 14.64 11.63
N ASP A 150 -7.76 15.47 11.26
CA ASP A 150 -8.33 16.51 12.12
C ASP A 150 -9.66 16.06 12.77
N HIS A 151 -9.99 14.76 12.69
CA HIS A 151 -11.28 14.20 13.11
C HIS A 151 -11.12 13.04 14.11
N TRP A 152 -10.11 13.13 14.98
CA TRP A 152 -9.77 12.04 15.89
C TRP A 152 -10.95 11.54 16.72
N ASP A 153 -11.64 12.45 17.43
CA ASP A 153 -12.67 12.07 18.40
C ASP A 153 -13.83 11.33 17.73
N GLU A 154 -14.30 11.81 16.58
CA GLU A 154 -15.36 11.19 15.81
C GLU A 154 -14.88 9.87 15.17
N ALA A 155 -13.70 9.86 14.59
CA ALA A 155 -13.16 8.68 13.90
C ALA A 155 -12.79 7.54 14.85
N SER A 156 -12.25 7.84 16.05
CA SER A 156 -11.91 6.84 17.06
C SER A 156 -13.10 6.40 17.92
N GLY A 157 -14.16 7.19 17.97
CA GLY A 157 -15.43 6.90 18.62
C GLY A 157 -16.41 6.23 17.67
N ASP A 158 -17.32 7.01 17.11
CA ASP A 158 -18.42 6.53 16.25
C ASP A 158 -17.92 5.83 14.99
N GLY A 159 -16.87 6.36 14.36
CA GLY A 159 -16.28 5.76 13.18
C GLY A 159 -15.71 4.36 13.43
N TYR A 160 -14.93 4.21 14.50
CA TYR A 160 -14.42 2.91 14.91
C TYR A 160 -15.57 1.96 15.32
N MET A 161 -16.56 2.43 16.06
CA MET A 161 -17.72 1.63 16.46
C MET A 161 -18.49 1.10 15.25
N ALA A 162 -18.70 1.92 14.21
CA ALA A 162 -19.35 1.48 12.97
C ALA A 162 -18.52 0.40 12.26
N LEU A 163 -17.19 0.59 12.16
CA LEU A 163 -16.30 -0.43 11.57
C LEU A 163 -16.34 -1.74 12.36
N ASP A 164 -16.33 -1.69 13.70
CA ASP A 164 -16.36 -2.88 14.56
C ASP A 164 -17.68 -3.64 14.43
N VAL A 165 -18.82 -2.94 14.33
CA VAL A 165 -20.12 -3.54 14.02
C VAL A 165 -20.11 -4.24 12.66
N LEU A 166 -19.56 -3.61 11.62
CA LEU A 166 -19.46 -4.20 10.28
C LEU A 166 -18.58 -5.46 10.26
N ARG A 167 -17.47 -5.47 11.01
CA ARG A 167 -16.61 -6.64 11.13
C ARG A 167 -17.28 -7.75 11.94
N THR A 168 -17.82 -7.45 13.10
CA THR A 168 -18.41 -8.47 14.00
C THR A 168 -19.68 -9.09 13.43
N SER A 169 -20.43 -8.35 12.61
CA SER A 169 -21.57 -8.87 11.83
C SER A 169 -21.15 -9.63 10.55
N GLY A 170 -19.87 -9.67 10.21
CA GLY A 170 -19.36 -10.38 9.04
C GLY A 170 -19.59 -9.68 7.69
N VAL A 171 -19.99 -8.40 7.71
CA VAL A 171 -20.15 -7.60 6.48
C VAL A 171 -18.79 -7.35 5.82
N VAL A 172 -17.76 -7.08 6.64
CA VAL A 172 -16.36 -7.00 6.21
C VAL A 172 -15.49 -7.99 7.01
N LYS A 173 -14.32 -8.36 6.48
CA LYS A 173 -13.42 -9.33 7.13
C LYS A 173 -12.31 -8.66 7.95
N ALA A 174 -11.94 -7.43 7.60
CA ALA A 174 -10.92 -6.66 8.29
C ALA A 174 -11.28 -5.16 8.29
N ILE A 175 -10.90 -4.48 9.36
CA ILE A 175 -11.09 -3.05 9.54
C ILE A 175 -9.75 -2.35 9.84
N GLY A 176 -9.61 -1.11 9.38
CA GLY A 176 -8.35 -0.39 9.54
C GLY A 176 -8.47 1.12 9.39
N ALA A 177 -7.32 1.76 9.32
CA ALA A 177 -7.20 3.16 8.94
C ALA A 177 -6.08 3.33 7.90
N GLY A 178 -6.24 4.27 6.98
CA GLY A 178 -5.27 4.55 5.93
C GLY A 178 -4.95 6.03 5.87
N MET A 179 -3.68 6.39 6.10
CA MET A 179 -3.20 7.76 6.13
C MET A 179 -1.67 7.89 6.04
N ASN A 180 -1.18 9.13 5.97
CA ASN A 180 0.25 9.41 6.02
C ASN A 180 0.79 9.56 7.45
N GLN A 181 -0.01 10.04 8.41
CA GLN A 181 0.44 10.39 9.77
C GLN A 181 0.60 9.12 10.62
N SER A 182 1.85 8.67 10.75
CA SER A 182 2.18 7.45 11.50
C SER A 182 1.88 7.56 13.00
N GLU A 183 1.98 8.76 13.57
CA GLU A 183 1.71 9.06 14.98
C GLU A 183 0.22 8.82 15.32
N MET A 184 -0.68 9.25 14.44
CA MET A 184 -2.11 8.99 14.61
C MET A 184 -2.44 7.51 14.45
N LEU A 185 -1.83 6.81 13.48
CA LEU A 185 -1.98 5.36 13.36
C LEU A 185 -1.47 4.63 14.60
N ALA A 186 -0.37 5.10 15.22
CA ALA A 186 0.12 4.56 16.47
C ALA A 186 -0.88 4.79 17.62
N ARG A 187 -1.58 5.93 17.63
CA ARG A 187 -2.66 6.19 18.58
C ARG A 187 -3.84 5.24 18.36
N PHE A 188 -4.28 5.04 17.12
CA PHE A 188 -5.29 4.02 16.79
C PHE A 188 -4.85 2.61 17.24
N ALA A 189 -3.57 2.27 17.03
CA ALA A 189 -3.06 0.97 17.47
C ALA A 189 -3.18 0.78 18.99
N ARG A 190 -3.04 1.83 19.80
CA ARG A 190 -3.16 1.74 21.27
C ARG A 190 -4.61 1.72 21.75
N GLU A 191 -5.47 2.56 21.17
CA GLU A 191 -6.79 2.88 21.69
C GLU A 191 -7.92 2.07 21.03
N THR A 192 -7.63 1.33 19.94
CA THR A 192 -8.64 0.55 19.21
C THR A 192 -8.16 -0.88 18.92
N HIS A 193 -9.09 -1.69 18.37
CA HIS A 193 -8.81 -3.05 17.89
C HIS A 193 -8.91 -3.15 16.36
N LEU A 194 -8.33 -2.19 15.64
CA LEU A 194 -8.19 -2.26 14.19
C LEU A 194 -7.25 -3.39 13.79
N ASP A 195 -7.53 -4.07 12.68
CA ASP A 195 -6.81 -5.26 12.20
C ASP A 195 -5.60 -4.90 11.34
N CYS A 196 -5.65 -3.75 10.64
CA CYS A 196 -4.61 -3.34 9.70
C CYS A 196 -4.50 -1.83 9.55
N PHE A 197 -3.33 -1.38 9.09
CA PHE A 197 -3.09 0.00 8.71
C PHE A 197 -2.50 0.10 7.31
N LEU A 198 -2.99 1.09 6.53
CA LEU A 198 -2.35 1.51 5.30
C LEU A 198 -1.49 2.74 5.62
N VAL A 199 -0.18 2.55 5.58
CA VAL A 199 0.83 3.57 5.91
C VAL A 199 1.41 4.11 4.61
N ALA A 200 1.14 5.38 4.30
CA ALA A 200 1.56 5.96 3.03
C ALA A 200 2.86 6.78 3.19
N GLY A 201 3.96 6.25 2.63
CA GLY A 201 5.23 6.96 2.48
C GLY A 201 6.02 7.22 3.78
N ARG A 202 5.71 6.54 4.90
CA ARG A 202 6.39 6.71 6.20
C ARG A 202 7.17 5.49 6.67
N TYR A 203 7.11 4.40 5.92
CA TYR A 203 7.99 3.25 6.07
C TYR A 203 8.49 2.78 4.70
N THR A 204 9.46 3.49 4.20
CA THR A 204 10.09 3.31 2.88
C THR A 204 11.61 3.37 3.02
N LEU A 205 12.34 3.04 1.96
CA LEU A 205 13.81 3.14 1.95
C LEU A 205 14.29 4.60 2.21
N LEU A 206 13.47 5.60 1.91
CA LEU A 206 13.81 7.02 2.08
C LEU A 206 13.37 7.57 3.45
N ASP A 207 12.18 7.19 3.93
CA ASP A 207 11.54 7.69 5.15
C ASP A 207 11.12 6.52 6.05
N GLN A 208 11.68 6.44 7.24
CA GLN A 208 11.41 5.41 8.24
C GLN A 208 10.74 5.97 9.50
N SER A 209 10.07 7.13 9.40
CA SER A 209 9.46 7.80 10.57
C SER A 209 8.44 6.91 11.31
N ALA A 210 7.71 6.05 10.62
CA ALA A 210 6.79 5.10 11.24
C ALA A 210 7.50 4.05 12.15
N LEU A 211 8.82 3.87 12.00
CA LEU A 211 9.57 2.89 12.78
C LEU A 211 9.70 3.30 14.27
N ALA A 212 9.60 4.60 14.56
CA ALA A 212 9.79 5.10 15.93
C ALA A 212 8.73 4.53 16.91
N GLU A 213 7.48 4.36 16.45
CA GLU A 213 6.38 4.00 17.33
C GLU A 213 5.39 3.03 16.67
N LEU A 214 4.90 3.34 15.46
CA LEU A 214 3.83 2.58 14.82
C LEU A 214 4.24 1.13 14.53
N MET A 215 5.39 0.92 13.88
CA MET A 215 5.78 -0.40 13.41
C MET A 215 6.03 -1.40 14.56
N PRO A 216 6.68 -1.03 15.68
CA PRO A 216 6.77 -1.90 16.86
C PRO A 216 5.41 -2.27 17.43
N LEU A 217 4.48 -1.30 17.58
CA LEU A 217 3.12 -1.55 18.05
C LEU A 217 2.35 -2.50 17.12
N CYS A 218 2.53 -2.38 15.80
CA CYS A 218 1.90 -3.28 14.86
C CYS A 218 2.38 -4.73 15.04
N SER A 219 3.70 -4.93 15.26
CA SER A 219 4.25 -6.26 15.55
C SER A 219 3.73 -6.82 16.87
N GLU A 220 3.74 -6.01 17.93
CA GLU A 220 3.30 -6.43 19.27
C GLU A 220 1.84 -6.88 19.28
N ARG A 221 1.00 -6.17 18.49
CA ARG A 221 -0.46 -6.36 18.49
C ARG A 221 -0.98 -7.18 17.32
N ASP A 222 -0.11 -7.78 16.51
CA ASP A 222 -0.46 -8.53 15.28
C ASP A 222 -1.37 -7.71 14.35
N ILE A 223 -1.06 -6.43 14.16
CA ILE A 223 -1.72 -5.53 13.23
C ILE A 223 -1.00 -5.59 11.89
N GLY A 224 -1.71 -5.94 10.81
CA GLY A 224 -1.12 -6.03 9.48
C GLY A 224 -0.84 -4.65 8.87
N VAL A 225 0.34 -4.48 8.28
CA VAL A 225 0.72 -3.21 7.64
C VAL A 225 0.72 -3.35 6.12
N ILE A 226 0.02 -2.43 5.47
CA ILE A 226 -0.03 -2.23 4.02
C ILE A 226 0.81 -0.99 3.72
N ILE A 227 1.89 -1.12 2.96
CA ILE A 227 2.76 0.01 2.62
C ILE A 227 2.32 0.65 1.32
N GLY A 228 1.74 1.85 1.41
CA GLY A 228 1.48 2.71 0.27
C GLY A 228 2.64 3.67 -0.02
N GLY A 229 2.71 4.16 -1.27
CA GLY A 229 3.69 5.19 -1.63
C GLY A 229 5.15 4.77 -1.48
N VAL A 230 5.48 3.50 -1.74
CA VAL A 230 6.81 2.91 -1.56
C VAL A 230 7.93 3.66 -2.29
N TYR A 231 7.62 4.36 -3.38
CA TYR A 231 8.57 5.19 -4.12
C TYR A 231 8.54 6.68 -3.72
N ASN A 232 7.86 7.06 -2.62
CA ASN A 232 7.76 8.43 -2.11
C ASN A 232 7.48 9.47 -3.20
N SER A 233 6.29 9.39 -3.81
CA SER A 233 5.86 10.26 -4.93
C SER A 233 6.75 10.17 -6.18
N GLY A 234 7.56 9.12 -6.31
CA GLY A 234 8.39 8.84 -7.47
C GLY A 234 9.89 9.17 -7.31
N ILE A 235 10.31 9.83 -6.23
CA ILE A 235 11.73 10.17 -6.03
C ILE A 235 12.63 8.92 -5.95
N LEU A 236 12.15 7.81 -5.41
CA LEU A 236 12.88 6.52 -5.41
C LEU A 236 12.76 5.73 -6.73
N ALA A 237 12.00 6.26 -7.69
CA ALA A 237 11.98 5.73 -9.05
C ALA A 237 12.95 6.46 -9.99
N GLY A 238 13.43 7.67 -9.60
CA GLY A 238 14.41 8.48 -10.29
C GLY A 238 14.63 9.79 -9.52
N PRO A 239 15.74 9.91 -8.75
CA PRO A 239 16.02 11.08 -7.93
C PRO A 239 16.65 12.21 -8.75
N VAL A 240 15.85 12.79 -9.66
CA VAL A 240 16.25 13.90 -10.53
C VAL A 240 15.77 15.24 -9.98
N GLU A 241 16.33 16.34 -10.47
CA GLU A 241 15.85 17.69 -10.17
C GLU A 241 14.35 17.80 -10.51
N GLY A 242 13.57 18.41 -9.62
CA GLY A 242 12.11 18.49 -9.75
C GLY A 242 11.34 17.23 -9.31
N ALA A 243 12.03 16.18 -8.84
CA ALA A 243 11.35 15.03 -8.24
C ALA A 243 10.46 15.43 -7.06
N HIS A 244 9.39 14.67 -6.81
CA HIS A 244 8.43 14.97 -5.75
C HIS A 244 8.63 14.04 -4.55
N PHE A 245 8.42 14.62 -3.37
CA PHE A 245 8.30 13.91 -2.09
C PHE A 245 7.06 14.43 -1.36
N ASN A 246 6.24 13.54 -0.80
CA ASN A 246 4.98 13.91 -0.14
C ASN A 246 4.08 14.80 -1.03
N TYR A 247 3.95 14.43 -2.32
CA TYR A 247 3.12 15.12 -3.32
C TYR A 247 3.52 16.57 -3.63
N ARG A 248 4.69 17.02 -3.17
CA ARG A 248 5.27 18.36 -3.39
C ARG A 248 6.68 18.21 -3.97
N PRO A 249 7.26 19.25 -4.60
CA PRO A 249 8.67 19.23 -4.96
C PRO A 249 9.53 18.88 -3.75
N ALA A 250 10.46 17.93 -3.93
CA ALA A 250 11.35 17.48 -2.87
C ALA A 250 12.29 18.60 -2.42
N SER A 251 12.57 18.68 -1.13
CA SER A 251 13.65 19.55 -0.63
C SER A 251 15.00 19.04 -1.10
N ALA A 252 16.01 19.92 -1.10
CA ALA A 252 17.39 19.56 -1.45
C ALA A 252 17.92 18.40 -0.57
N GLU A 253 17.52 18.34 0.69
CA GLU A 253 17.91 17.28 1.63
C GLU A 253 17.35 15.91 1.21
N TRP A 254 16.04 15.83 0.92
CA TRP A 254 15.42 14.57 0.48
C TRP A 254 15.95 14.12 -0.88
N LEU A 255 16.18 15.06 -1.79
CA LEU A 255 16.79 14.73 -3.09
C LEU A 255 18.20 14.20 -2.91
N ALA A 256 19.05 14.87 -2.10
CA ALA A 256 20.42 14.42 -1.84
C ALA A 256 20.46 13.03 -1.18
N LYS A 257 19.55 12.75 -0.21
CA LYS A 257 19.44 11.42 0.40
C LYS A 257 19.06 10.35 -0.63
N ALA A 258 18.10 10.64 -1.51
CA ALA A 258 17.67 9.71 -2.56
C ALA A 258 18.78 9.45 -3.58
N GLN A 259 19.54 10.48 -3.97
CA GLN A 259 20.71 10.35 -4.87
C GLN A 259 21.84 9.53 -4.22
N ARG A 260 22.08 9.69 -2.92
CA ARG A 260 23.02 8.83 -2.18
C ARG A 260 22.59 7.37 -2.19
N LEU A 261 21.30 7.10 -1.96
CA LEU A 261 20.73 5.75 -2.06
C LEU A 261 20.93 5.16 -3.47
N GLU A 262 20.66 5.95 -4.52
CA GLU A 262 20.89 5.52 -5.90
C GLU A 262 22.36 5.19 -6.17
N ALA A 263 23.28 6.04 -5.71
CA ALA A 263 24.71 5.80 -5.86
C ALA A 263 25.18 4.53 -5.13
N VAL A 264 24.64 4.24 -3.92
CA VAL A 264 24.93 2.97 -3.22
C VAL A 264 24.37 1.79 -4.01
N CYS A 265 23.13 1.86 -4.46
CA CYS A 265 22.50 0.81 -5.29
C CYS A 265 23.30 0.53 -6.55
N ALA A 266 23.76 1.58 -7.25
CA ALA A 266 24.57 1.46 -8.49
C ALA A 266 25.91 0.74 -8.25
N ARG A 267 26.59 1.02 -7.11
CA ARG A 267 27.84 0.31 -6.73
C ARG A 267 27.63 -1.20 -6.53
N HIS A 268 26.41 -1.60 -6.24
CA HIS A 268 26.00 -3.01 -6.04
C HIS A 268 25.19 -3.57 -7.21
N GLU A 269 25.26 -2.94 -8.38
CA GLU A 269 24.56 -3.38 -9.61
C GLU A 269 23.04 -3.62 -9.39
N THR A 270 22.42 -2.85 -8.50
CA THR A 270 21.03 -3.00 -8.09
C THR A 270 20.22 -1.77 -8.50
N PRO A 271 19.09 -1.93 -9.19
CA PRO A 271 18.18 -0.81 -9.42
C PRO A 271 17.64 -0.23 -8.10
N LEU A 272 17.66 1.10 -7.95
CA LEU A 272 17.10 1.75 -6.77
C LEU A 272 15.64 1.33 -6.50
N LYS A 273 14.85 1.17 -7.57
CA LYS A 273 13.46 0.67 -7.48
C LYS A 273 13.37 -0.71 -6.83
N ALA A 274 14.32 -1.61 -7.11
CA ALA A 274 14.32 -2.95 -6.53
C ALA A 274 14.58 -2.89 -5.02
N ALA A 275 15.58 -2.13 -4.60
CA ALA A 275 15.84 -1.91 -3.19
C ALA A 275 14.64 -1.22 -2.50
N ALA A 276 14.03 -0.21 -3.13
CA ALA A 276 12.92 0.53 -2.56
C ALA A 276 11.67 -0.33 -2.34
N ILE A 277 11.29 -1.17 -3.31
CA ILE A 277 10.06 -1.98 -3.20
C ILE A 277 10.23 -3.20 -2.28
N GLN A 278 11.46 -3.71 -2.12
CA GLN A 278 11.75 -4.85 -1.25
C GLN A 278 12.00 -4.44 0.20
N PHE A 279 12.52 -3.24 0.44
CA PHE A 279 12.86 -2.74 1.78
C PHE A 279 11.77 -2.95 2.83
N PRO A 280 10.49 -2.63 2.59
CA PRO A 280 9.46 -2.73 3.62
C PRO A 280 9.26 -4.14 4.19
N PHE A 281 9.53 -5.18 3.40
CA PHE A 281 9.35 -6.57 3.82
C PHE A 281 10.39 -7.05 4.85
N ALA A 282 11.37 -6.23 5.20
CA ALA A 282 12.25 -6.49 6.33
C ALA A 282 11.53 -6.43 7.68
N HIS A 283 10.41 -5.73 7.76
CA HIS A 283 9.65 -5.61 8.99
C HIS A 283 8.51 -6.64 9.05
N PRO A 284 8.40 -7.45 10.12
CA PRO A 284 7.46 -8.58 10.17
C PRO A 284 5.98 -8.18 10.12
N ALA A 285 5.61 -6.97 10.52
CA ALA A 285 4.25 -6.48 10.43
C ALA A 285 3.81 -6.17 8.99
N VAL A 286 4.75 -6.02 8.04
CA VAL A 286 4.43 -5.67 6.65
C VAL A 286 3.92 -6.88 5.89
N ALA A 287 2.64 -6.86 5.52
CA ALA A 287 2.01 -7.91 4.73
C ALA A 287 2.14 -7.66 3.22
N THR A 288 2.04 -6.41 2.78
CA THR A 288 1.98 -6.09 1.35
C THR A 288 2.48 -4.69 1.03
N VAL A 289 3.00 -4.52 -0.18
CA VAL A 289 3.25 -3.23 -0.80
C VAL A 289 2.12 -2.93 -1.79
N LEU A 290 1.41 -1.83 -1.53
CA LEU A 290 0.31 -1.34 -2.36
C LEU A 290 0.86 -0.36 -3.39
N SER A 291 0.95 -0.81 -4.64
CA SER A 291 1.50 -0.04 -5.74
C SER A 291 0.41 0.54 -6.64
N GLY A 292 0.40 1.86 -6.78
CA GLY A 292 -0.40 2.54 -7.79
C GLY A 292 0.37 2.63 -9.10
N VAL A 293 -0.20 2.12 -10.19
CA VAL A 293 0.41 2.12 -11.52
C VAL A 293 -0.51 2.76 -12.57
N ARG A 294 0.06 3.23 -13.65
CA ARG A 294 -0.65 3.91 -14.76
C ARG A 294 -0.65 3.10 -16.06
N SER A 295 0.11 1.99 -16.11
CA SER A 295 0.19 1.11 -17.27
C SER A 295 0.54 -0.32 -16.85
N VAL A 296 0.30 -1.27 -17.75
CA VAL A 296 0.76 -2.66 -17.63
C VAL A 296 2.28 -2.72 -17.49
N GLY A 297 3.02 -1.89 -18.24
CA GLY A 297 4.48 -1.85 -18.17
C GLY A 297 5.00 -1.43 -16.79
N GLU A 298 4.36 -0.45 -16.11
CA GLU A 298 4.73 -0.08 -14.73
C GLU A 298 4.45 -1.22 -13.74
N LEU A 299 3.35 -1.97 -13.93
CA LEU A 299 3.03 -3.13 -13.10
C LEU A 299 4.06 -4.26 -13.28
N ASP A 300 4.38 -4.60 -14.52
CA ASP A 300 5.38 -5.63 -14.84
C ASP A 300 6.77 -5.24 -14.34
N GLU A 301 7.12 -3.95 -14.40
CA GLU A 301 8.37 -3.46 -13.83
C GLU A 301 8.39 -3.63 -12.31
N ASN A 302 7.32 -3.26 -11.59
CA ASN A 302 7.24 -3.42 -10.15
C ASN A 302 7.35 -4.89 -9.72
N ALA A 303 6.67 -5.80 -10.43
CA ALA A 303 6.79 -7.23 -10.18
C ALA A 303 8.23 -7.74 -10.40
N ARG A 304 8.90 -7.29 -11.47
CA ARG A 304 10.32 -7.63 -11.73
C ARG A 304 11.24 -7.06 -10.66
N MET A 305 10.99 -5.83 -10.16
CA MET A 305 11.79 -5.22 -9.11
C MET A 305 11.62 -5.94 -7.77
N MET A 306 10.44 -6.45 -7.46
CA MET A 306 10.23 -7.31 -6.28
C MET A 306 10.98 -8.63 -6.39
N ALA A 307 11.01 -9.23 -7.58
CA ALA A 307 11.71 -10.49 -7.85
C ALA A 307 13.21 -10.30 -8.15
N PHE A 308 13.73 -9.08 -8.13
CA PHE A 308 15.15 -8.82 -8.38
C PHE A 308 16.03 -9.36 -7.25
N ASP A 309 17.14 -10.02 -7.58
CA ASP A 309 18.07 -10.58 -6.59
C ASP A 309 18.95 -9.47 -6.00
N VAL A 310 18.47 -8.81 -4.94
CA VAL A 310 19.20 -7.75 -4.24
C VAL A 310 20.28 -8.37 -3.34
N PRO A 311 21.59 -8.03 -3.53
CA PRO A 311 22.66 -8.60 -2.75
C PRO A 311 22.63 -8.12 -1.29
N ALA A 312 22.92 -9.01 -0.34
CA ALA A 312 22.96 -8.69 1.09
C ALA A 312 23.97 -7.56 1.43
N ASP A 313 25.05 -7.47 0.65
CA ASP A 313 26.06 -6.41 0.82
C ASP A 313 25.51 -5.02 0.58
N LEU A 314 24.50 -4.88 -0.29
CA LEU A 314 23.82 -3.60 -0.48
C LEU A 314 23.17 -3.11 0.81
N TRP A 315 22.46 -3.97 1.52
CA TRP A 315 21.78 -3.58 2.75
C TRP A 315 22.74 -3.17 3.85
N ARG A 316 23.90 -3.88 3.95
CA ARG A 316 24.98 -3.49 4.87
C ARG A 316 25.58 -2.13 4.49
N ALA A 317 25.82 -1.88 3.20
CA ALA A 317 26.34 -0.60 2.71
C ALA A 317 25.36 0.56 3.01
N ILE A 318 24.05 0.37 2.78
CA ILE A 318 23.02 1.38 3.10
C ILE A 318 23.04 1.75 4.58
N ARG A 319 23.20 0.77 5.49
CA ARG A 319 23.32 1.02 6.94
C ARG A 319 24.65 1.72 7.29
N THR A 320 25.76 1.22 6.77
CA THR A 320 27.10 1.78 7.04
C THR A 320 27.22 3.23 6.56
N ASP A 321 26.60 3.57 5.42
CA ASP A 321 26.57 4.93 4.90
C ASP A 321 25.57 5.85 5.65
N GLY A 322 24.90 5.35 6.71
CA GLY A 322 23.97 6.10 7.55
C GLY A 322 22.72 6.57 6.80
N LEU A 323 22.28 5.81 5.79
CA LEU A 323 21.10 6.15 4.97
C LEU A 323 19.78 5.65 5.59
N VAL A 324 19.87 4.72 6.54
CA VAL A 324 18.75 4.27 7.39
C VAL A 324 19.21 4.24 8.85
N PRO A 325 18.30 4.36 9.84
CA PRO A 325 18.64 4.21 11.26
C PRO A 325 19.29 2.84 11.55
N GLU A 326 20.18 2.79 12.55
CA GLU A 326 20.86 1.55 12.93
C GLU A 326 19.86 0.46 13.39
N SER A 327 18.80 0.87 14.09
CA SER A 327 17.72 -0.02 14.54
C SER A 327 16.77 -0.48 13.43
N CYS A 328 16.90 0.04 12.21
CA CYS A 328 15.99 -0.29 11.12
C CYS A 328 16.19 -1.75 10.66
N PRO A 329 15.16 -2.59 10.63
CA PRO A 329 15.25 -3.91 10.03
C PRO A 329 15.62 -3.80 8.54
N LEU A 330 16.51 -4.68 8.09
CA LEU A 330 16.91 -4.76 6.67
C LEU A 330 16.67 -6.16 6.14
N PRO A 331 16.34 -6.30 4.84
CA PRO A 331 16.16 -7.62 4.23
C PRO A 331 17.41 -8.50 4.38
N GLY A 332 17.20 -9.80 4.70
CA GLY A 332 18.30 -10.72 4.96
C GLY A 332 18.78 -10.77 6.41
N GLY A 333 18.08 -10.11 7.37
CA GLY A 333 18.33 -10.26 8.81
C GLY A 333 19.61 -9.60 9.32
N HIS A 334 20.04 -8.54 8.70
CA HIS A 334 21.29 -7.81 9.02
C HIS A 334 21.06 -6.48 9.71
#